data_54073ed67ef22379b516b9dc0915c998
#
_entry.id   54073ed67ef22379b516b9dc0915c998
#
_cell.length_a   1.000
_cell.length_b   1.000
_cell.length_c   1.000
_cell.angle_alpha   90.00
_cell.angle_beta   90.00
_cell.angle_gamma   90.00
#
_symmetry.space_group_name_H-M   'P 1'
#
loop_
_entity.id
_entity.type
_entity.pdbx_description
1 polymer ?
#
loop_
_entity_poly.entity_id
_entity_poly.type
_entity_poly.pdbx_seq_one_letter_code
_entity_poly.pdbx_strand_id
1 'polypeptide(L)'
;MTSSKERRQRELAEARAARQAQRRRVTHRRRQQRLAIVAGFVTIVVAASAIAAILLTGKDDKSDVTAADAASTAAPSAAAAATSKVGACTYTATGESPARGATLPKPAAAVDTSPATMTITTDAGTMTADLDAQKAPCTVHALRTLADAKYYDDTLCHRQTGGGEAGISVLQCGDPTGTGSGSPGYGYGYENTTGVTYDRGVLAMAHSSAPNSNSSQFFINYANPTQEGAAALAGGYTVFGKITKGLDVLDKLTKPGVQGGGSDGAPASKAKILSIAISQGG
;
A
#
# COMPACT_ATOMS: atom_id res chain seq x y z
N MET A 1 -0.33 59.25 -8.65
CA MET A 1 0.27 58.15 -9.47
C MET A 1 0.99 57.19 -8.52
N THR A 2 0.41 56.02 -8.28
CA THR A 2 1.02 54.98 -7.43
C THR A 2 2.26 54.42 -8.09
N SER A 3 3.38 54.39 -7.36
CA SER A 3 4.68 53.93 -7.84
C SER A 3 4.56 52.45 -8.31
N SER A 4 5.28 52.08 -9.40
CA SER A 4 5.33 50.70 -9.91
C SER A 4 5.76 49.68 -8.83
N LYS A 5 6.50 50.13 -7.83
CA LYS A 5 6.91 49.38 -6.66
C LYS A 5 5.75 49.04 -5.73
N GLU A 6 4.81 49.97 -5.53
CA GLU A 6 3.63 49.76 -4.71
C GLU A 6 2.63 48.79 -5.38
N ARG A 7 2.47 48.87 -6.72
CA ARG A 7 1.64 47.90 -7.49
C ARG A 7 2.16 46.49 -7.33
N ARG A 8 3.44 46.28 -7.50
CA ARG A 8 4.11 44.98 -7.37
C ARG A 8 4.00 44.40 -5.95
N GLN A 9 4.09 45.28 -4.92
CA GLN A 9 3.89 44.85 -3.53
C GLN A 9 2.43 44.44 -3.25
N ARG A 10 1.45 45.14 -3.80
CA ARG A 10 0.03 44.76 -3.69
C ARG A 10 -0.27 43.42 -4.39
N GLU A 11 0.21 43.22 -5.60
CA GLU A 11 0.07 41.93 -6.33
C GLU A 11 0.68 40.75 -5.58
N LEU A 12 1.86 40.94 -4.97
CA LEU A 12 2.49 39.92 -4.15
C LEU A 12 1.74 39.64 -2.86
N ALA A 13 1.15 40.65 -2.24
CA ALA A 13 0.32 40.49 -1.05
C ALA A 13 -0.99 39.76 -1.36
N GLU A 14 -1.65 40.12 -2.46
CA GLU A 14 -2.87 39.45 -2.94
C GLU A 14 -2.60 37.97 -3.30
N ALA A 15 -1.48 37.69 -4.00
CA ALA A 15 -1.09 36.31 -4.33
C ALA A 15 -0.81 35.47 -3.07
N ARG A 16 -0.18 36.05 -2.03
CA ARG A 16 0.03 35.38 -0.73
C ARG A 16 -1.29 35.11 -0.01
N ALA A 17 -2.19 36.11 0.01
CA ALA A 17 -3.52 35.96 0.63
C ALA A 17 -4.35 34.90 -0.07
N ALA A 18 -4.34 34.86 -1.41
CA ALA A 18 -5.04 33.85 -2.20
C ALA A 18 -4.53 32.42 -1.91
N ARG A 19 -3.20 32.23 -1.83
CA ARG A 19 -2.60 30.94 -1.48
C ARG A 19 -2.96 30.50 -0.05
N GLN A 20 -2.99 31.42 0.91
CA GLN A 20 -3.42 31.14 2.29
C GLN A 20 -4.91 30.76 2.35
N ALA A 21 -5.78 31.49 1.63
CA ALA A 21 -7.19 31.18 1.56
C ALA A 21 -7.46 29.79 0.95
N GLN A 22 -6.72 29.43 -0.10
CA GLN A 22 -6.79 28.11 -0.72
C GLN A 22 -6.37 26.98 0.23
N ARG A 23 -5.27 27.16 0.97
CA ARG A 23 -4.84 26.21 2.01
C ARG A 23 -5.88 26.04 3.11
N ARG A 24 -6.49 27.11 3.60
CA ARG A 24 -7.59 27.05 4.60
C ARG A 24 -8.82 26.30 4.07
N ARG A 25 -9.20 26.48 2.80
CA ARG A 25 -10.32 25.74 2.18
C ARG A 25 -10.04 24.23 2.10
N VAL A 26 -8.81 23.83 1.75
CA VAL A 26 -8.42 22.42 1.67
C VAL A 26 -8.43 21.77 3.05
N THR A 27 -7.87 22.42 4.07
CA THR A 27 -7.89 21.90 5.45
C THR A 27 -9.31 21.81 6.02
N HIS A 28 -10.17 22.77 5.73
CA HIS A 28 -11.58 22.76 6.17
C HIS A 28 -12.37 21.62 5.50
N ARG A 29 -12.15 21.37 4.20
CA ARG A 29 -12.75 20.24 3.46
C ARG A 29 -12.30 18.90 4.03
N ARG A 30 -11.00 18.73 4.31
CA ARG A 30 -10.47 17.51 4.94
C ARG A 30 -11.03 17.30 6.34
N ARG A 31 -11.20 18.36 7.14
CA ARG A 31 -11.81 18.27 8.47
C ARG A 31 -13.29 17.87 8.39
N GLN A 32 -14.06 18.45 7.47
CA GLN A 32 -15.46 18.07 7.24
C GLN A 32 -15.60 16.62 6.75
N GLN A 33 -14.72 16.14 5.87
CA GLN A 33 -14.71 14.75 5.42
C GLN A 33 -14.42 13.79 6.58
N ARG A 34 -13.46 14.12 7.45
CA ARG A 34 -13.18 13.31 8.65
C ARG A 34 -14.34 13.28 9.63
N LEU A 35 -15.03 14.40 9.84
CA LEU A 35 -16.21 14.46 10.71
C LEU A 35 -17.38 13.68 10.10
N ALA A 36 -17.58 13.70 8.78
CA ALA A 36 -18.61 12.92 8.11
C ALA A 36 -18.35 11.39 8.22
N ILE A 37 -17.08 10.96 8.15
CA ILE A 37 -16.70 9.55 8.34
C ILE A 37 -16.98 9.12 9.79
N VAL A 38 -16.61 9.93 10.78
CA VAL A 38 -16.85 9.63 12.20
C VAL A 38 -18.36 9.60 12.50
N ALA A 39 -19.16 10.53 11.95
CA ALA A 39 -20.61 10.54 12.11
C ALA A 39 -21.27 9.32 11.46
N GLY A 40 -20.78 8.87 10.30
CA GLY A 40 -21.25 7.64 9.63
C GLY A 40 -20.99 6.38 10.46
N PHE A 41 -19.85 6.29 11.11
CA PHE A 41 -19.52 5.15 12.00
C PHE A 41 -20.42 5.13 13.25
N VAL A 42 -20.69 6.28 13.85
CA VAL A 42 -21.55 6.37 15.05
C VAL A 42 -22.98 5.94 14.75
N THR A 43 -23.53 6.32 13.60
CA THR A 43 -24.88 5.92 13.21
C THR A 43 -25.00 4.42 12.95
N ILE A 44 -23.99 3.77 12.38
CA ILE A 44 -23.97 2.31 12.16
C ILE A 44 -23.91 1.55 13.51
N VAL A 45 -23.11 2.01 14.47
CA VAL A 45 -22.98 1.38 15.79
C VAL A 45 -24.29 1.52 16.59
N VAL A 46 -24.97 2.67 16.54
CA VAL A 46 -26.27 2.89 17.22
C VAL A 46 -27.35 2.02 16.60
N ALA A 47 -27.40 1.87 15.27
CA ALA A 47 -28.37 1.00 14.61
C ALA A 47 -28.17 -0.48 14.96
N ALA A 48 -26.92 -0.94 15.02
CA ALA A 48 -26.61 -2.32 15.43
C ALA A 48 -26.97 -2.61 16.90
N SER A 49 -26.80 -1.63 17.79
CA SER A 49 -27.16 -1.75 19.20
C SER A 49 -28.70 -1.80 19.43
N ALA A 50 -29.46 -1.05 18.62
CA ALA A 50 -30.93 -1.06 18.70
C ALA A 50 -31.53 -2.41 18.26
N ILE A 51 -30.95 -3.05 17.22
CA ILE A 51 -31.40 -4.35 16.75
C ILE A 51 -31.10 -5.46 17.80
N ALA A 52 -29.95 -5.40 18.46
CA ALA A 52 -29.60 -6.33 19.52
C ALA A 52 -30.53 -6.21 20.76
N ALA A 53 -31.00 -5.00 21.11
CA ALA A 53 -31.91 -4.78 22.22
C ALA A 53 -33.32 -5.30 21.95
N ILE A 54 -33.79 -5.25 20.70
CA ILE A 54 -35.12 -5.76 20.30
C ILE A 54 -35.16 -7.31 20.34
N LEU A 55 -34.05 -7.98 20.08
CA LEU A 55 -33.97 -9.44 20.10
C LEU A 55 -33.89 -10.04 21.51
N LEU A 56 -33.65 -9.23 22.57
CA LEU A 56 -33.52 -9.70 23.94
C LEU A 56 -34.75 -9.46 24.82
N THR A 57 -35.81 -8.80 24.34
CA THR A 57 -37.01 -8.47 25.13
C THR A 57 -38.33 -9.11 24.64
N GLY A 58 -38.27 -10.12 23.79
CA GLY A 58 -39.45 -10.84 23.34
C GLY A 58 -39.93 -11.86 24.41
N LYS A 59 -40.93 -11.46 25.21
CA LYS A 59 -41.66 -12.30 26.16
C LYS A 59 -42.87 -12.92 25.48
N ASP A 60 -43.09 -14.19 25.81
CA ASP A 60 -44.12 -15.10 25.31
C ASP A 60 -45.53 -14.51 25.15
N ASP A 61 -46.15 -14.75 24.01
CA ASP A 61 -47.60 -14.95 23.95
C ASP A 61 -47.92 -15.96 22.85
N LYS A 62 -48.65 -17.04 23.22
CA LYS A 62 -49.07 -18.10 22.38
C LYS A 62 -50.26 -17.69 21.51
N SER A 63 -50.18 -17.87 20.22
CA SER A 63 -51.36 -18.03 19.38
C SER A 63 -51.03 -18.96 18.19
N ASP A 64 -51.70 -20.05 18.12
CA ASP A 64 -51.73 -21.04 17.03
C ASP A 64 -52.05 -20.36 15.70
N VAL A 65 -51.19 -20.55 14.70
CA VAL A 65 -51.58 -20.50 13.28
C VAL A 65 -50.78 -21.53 12.50
N THR A 66 -51.51 -22.36 11.81
CA THR A 66 -51.22 -23.50 10.95
C THR A 66 -50.04 -23.27 9.96
N ALA A 67 -49.33 -24.37 9.73
CA ALA A 67 -48.24 -24.53 8.76
C ALA A 67 -48.63 -24.12 7.34
N ALA A 68 -47.84 -23.30 6.73
CA ALA A 68 -47.68 -23.15 5.29
C ALA A 68 -46.21 -23.01 4.95
N ASP A 69 -45.75 -23.77 3.98
CA ASP A 69 -44.42 -23.87 3.41
C ASP A 69 -43.65 -22.56 3.42
N ALA A 70 -42.58 -22.47 4.23
CA ALA A 70 -41.53 -21.46 4.09
C ALA A 70 -40.31 -22.19 3.52
N ALA A 71 -40.10 -22.03 2.23
CA ALA A 71 -38.85 -22.38 1.58
C ALA A 71 -37.67 -21.72 2.36
N SER A 72 -36.85 -22.58 2.95
CA SER A 72 -35.61 -22.21 3.61
C SER A 72 -34.66 -21.61 2.55
N THR A 73 -34.64 -20.30 2.41
CA THR A 73 -33.54 -19.59 1.76
C THR A 73 -32.36 -19.67 2.71
N ALA A 74 -31.53 -20.70 2.54
CA ALA A 74 -30.21 -20.75 3.14
C ALA A 74 -29.45 -19.50 2.73
N ALA A 75 -29.07 -18.67 3.72
CA ALA A 75 -28.15 -17.59 3.49
C ALA A 75 -26.89 -18.15 2.81
N PRO A 76 -26.32 -17.47 1.80
CA PRO A 76 -25.12 -17.96 1.15
C PRO A 76 -24.03 -18.06 2.22
N SER A 77 -23.62 -19.30 2.53
CA SER A 77 -22.43 -19.56 3.33
C SER A 77 -21.28 -18.85 2.65
N ALA A 78 -20.69 -17.85 3.31
CA ALA A 78 -19.50 -17.19 2.80
C ALA A 78 -18.45 -18.28 2.56
N ALA A 79 -18.20 -18.60 1.29
CA ALA A 79 -17.18 -19.57 0.94
C ALA A 79 -15.85 -19.09 1.54
N ALA A 80 -15.17 -19.93 2.31
CA ALA A 80 -13.88 -19.61 2.89
C ALA A 80 -12.92 -19.21 1.75
N ALA A 81 -12.21 -18.08 1.92
CA ALA A 81 -11.27 -17.61 0.92
C ALA A 81 -10.22 -18.70 0.63
N ALA A 82 -9.92 -18.93 -0.65
CA ALA A 82 -8.90 -19.91 -1.04
C ALA A 82 -7.55 -19.53 -0.43
N THR A 83 -6.86 -20.51 0.14
CA THR A 83 -5.54 -20.33 0.75
C THR A 83 -4.52 -21.26 0.12
N SER A 84 -3.27 -20.81 0.05
CA SER A 84 -2.11 -21.62 -0.32
C SER A 84 -1.06 -21.56 0.78
N LYS A 85 -0.42 -22.69 1.08
CA LYS A 85 0.67 -22.79 2.05
C LYS A 85 1.97 -23.19 1.38
N VAL A 86 3.04 -22.46 1.70
CA VAL A 86 4.42 -22.78 1.27
C VAL A 86 5.26 -22.79 2.53
N GLY A 87 5.56 -23.97 3.07
CA GLY A 87 6.14 -24.09 4.40
C GLY A 87 5.26 -23.41 5.45
N ALA A 88 5.84 -22.47 6.21
CA ALA A 88 5.13 -21.67 7.21
C ALA A 88 4.31 -20.51 6.60
N CYS A 89 4.50 -20.18 5.33
CA CYS A 89 3.83 -19.07 4.67
C CYS A 89 2.40 -19.40 4.30
N THR A 90 1.46 -18.48 4.58
CA THR A 90 0.06 -18.61 4.18
C THR A 90 -0.29 -17.44 3.27
N TYR A 91 -0.74 -17.75 2.07
CA TYR A 91 -1.25 -16.78 1.09
C TYR A 91 -2.77 -16.97 0.97
N THR A 92 -3.52 -15.90 1.12
CA THR A 92 -5.00 -15.93 1.15
C THR A 92 -5.55 -15.09 0.01
N ALA A 93 -6.43 -15.69 -0.80
CA ALA A 93 -7.12 -14.95 -1.85
C ALA A 93 -7.97 -13.84 -1.24
N THR A 94 -7.92 -12.64 -1.84
CA THR A 94 -8.70 -11.47 -1.39
C THR A 94 -10.09 -11.42 -1.99
N GLY A 95 -10.38 -12.26 -2.98
CA GLY A 95 -11.62 -12.18 -3.77
C GLY A 95 -11.56 -11.14 -4.89
N GLU A 96 -10.48 -10.36 -4.97
CA GLU A 96 -10.24 -9.42 -6.06
C GLU A 96 -9.66 -10.14 -7.29
N SER A 97 -10.01 -9.66 -8.47
CA SER A 97 -9.38 -10.13 -9.70
C SER A 97 -7.91 -9.70 -9.76
N PRO A 98 -6.98 -10.63 -10.07
CA PRO A 98 -5.57 -10.27 -10.23
C PRO A 98 -5.38 -9.19 -11.30
N ALA A 99 -4.58 -8.18 -11.00
CA ALA A 99 -4.30 -7.07 -11.93
C ALA A 99 -3.58 -7.52 -13.21
N ARG A 100 -2.84 -8.64 -13.15
CA ARG A 100 -2.12 -9.22 -14.30
C ARG A 100 -1.96 -10.73 -14.10
N GLY A 101 -2.98 -11.51 -14.39
CA GLY A 101 -2.91 -12.97 -14.49
C GLY A 101 -2.15 -13.72 -13.37
N ALA A 102 -1.91 -13.08 -12.22
CA ALA A 102 -1.24 -13.69 -11.10
C ALA A 102 -2.11 -14.78 -10.47
N THR A 103 -1.48 -15.79 -9.90
CA THR A 103 -2.14 -16.87 -9.19
C THR A 103 -1.56 -17.00 -7.80
N LEU A 104 -2.30 -17.60 -6.88
CA LEU A 104 -1.76 -18.00 -5.59
C LEU A 104 -0.47 -18.82 -5.80
N PRO A 105 0.58 -18.60 -4.98
CA PRO A 105 1.77 -19.43 -4.98
C PRO A 105 1.37 -20.91 -4.84
N LYS A 106 2.05 -21.80 -5.59
CA LYS A 106 1.77 -23.25 -5.52
C LYS A 106 2.15 -23.80 -4.14
N PRO A 107 1.32 -24.65 -3.52
CA PRO A 107 1.66 -25.25 -2.25
C PRO A 107 3.00 -26.03 -2.31
N ALA A 108 3.82 -25.87 -1.27
CA ALA A 108 5.07 -26.61 -1.11
C ALA A 108 5.34 -26.85 0.38
N ALA A 109 6.12 -27.91 0.68
CA ALA A 109 6.43 -28.31 2.05
C ALA A 109 7.35 -27.30 2.76
N ALA A 110 8.21 -26.60 2.02
CA ALA A 110 9.14 -25.62 2.56
C ALA A 110 9.21 -24.38 1.66
N VAL A 111 9.55 -23.25 2.25
CA VAL A 111 9.95 -22.02 1.56
C VAL A 111 11.48 -21.97 1.51
N ASP A 112 12.02 -21.54 0.39
CA ASP A 112 13.46 -21.36 0.23
C ASP A 112 13.90 -20.09 0.97
N THR A 113 14.83 -20.23 1.91
CA THR A 113 15.40 -19.14 2.72
C THR A 113 16.85 -18.85 2.40
N SER A 114 17.40 -19.45 1.34
CA SER A 114 18.77 -19.16 0.88
C SER A 114 18.92 -17.70 0.47
N PRO A 115 20.14 -17.15 0.49
CA PRO A 115 20.39 -15.78 0.06
C PRO A 115 19.79 -15.52 -1.32
N ALA A 116 19.12 -14.40 -1.48
CA ALA A 116 18.46 -14.07 -2.73
C ALA A 116 18.86 -12.66 -3.19
N THR A 117 18.92 -12.48 -4.51
CA THR A 117 19.24 -11.20 -5.14
C THR A 117 18.12 -10.79 -6.09
N MET A 118 17.62 -9.56 -5.95
CA MET A 118 16.66 -8.96 -6.85
C MET A 118 17.37 -8.01 -7.82
N THR A 119 17.16 -8.22 -9.10
CA THR A 119 17.59 -7.30 -10.17
C THR A 119 16.37 -6.56 -10.70
N ILE A 120 16.35 -5.24 -10.56
CA ILE A 120 15.29 -4.35 -11.06
C ILE A 120 15.85 -3.60 -12.26
N THR A 121 15.39 -3.93 -13.46
CA THR A 121 15.75 -3.22 -14.70
C THR A 121 14.71 -2.13 -14.96
N THR A 122 15.17 -0.89 -15.14
CA THR A 122 14.33 0.28 -15.38
C THR A 122 14.75 1.01 -16.66
N ASP A 123 13.94 1.95 -17.10
CA ASP A 123 14.28 2.87 -18.20
C ASP A 123 15.46 3.81 -17.90
N ALA A 124 15.84 3.97 -16.62
CA ALA A 124 16.99 4.78 -16.19
C ALA A 124 18.27 3.95 -15.90
N GLY A 125 18.18 2.61 -15.95
CA GLY A 125 19.28 1.70 -15.64
C GLY A 125 18.84 0.53 -14.76
N THR A 126 19.82 -0.20 -14.21
CA THR A 126 19.59 -1.41 -13.41
C THR A 126 19.99 -1.18 -11.95
N MET A 127 19.17 -1.65 -11.04
CA MET A 127 19.45 -1.71 -9.59
C MET A 127 19.52 -3.16 -9.16
N THR A 128 20.41 -3.47 -8.20
CA THR A 128 20.52 -4.80 -7.59
C THR A 128 20.30 -4.64 -6.09
N ALA A 129 19.51 -5.54 -5.51
CA ALA A 129 19.24 -5.58 -4.08
C ALA A 129 19.49 -6.98 -3.52
N ASP A 130 20.10 -7.05 -2.35
CA ASP A 130 20.15 -8.27 -1.56
C ASP A 130 18.84 -8.39 -0.77
N LEU A 131 18.24 -9.60 -0.81
CA LEU A 131 16.98 -9.88 -0.14
C LEU A 131 17.21 -10.69 1.13
N ASP A 132 16.49 -10.36 2.19
CA ASP A 132 16.55 -11.05 3.49
C ASP A 132 15.53 -12.21 3.53
N ALA A 133 15.82 -13.27 2.77
CA ALA A 133 14.96 -14.45 2.69
C ALA A 133 14.86 -15.22 4.01
N GLN A 134 15.77 -15.00 4.96
CA GLN A 134 15.70 -15.61 6.29
C GLN A 134 14.69 -14.91 7.19
N LYS A 135 14.59 -13.58 7.12
CA LYS A 135 13.70 -12.80 7.98
C LYS A 135 12.35 -12.47 7.32
N ALA A 136 12.30 -12.47 5.98
CA ALA A 136 11.09 -12.22 5.20
C ALA A 136 10.86 -13.32 4.14
N PRO A 137 10.84 -14.61 4.52
CA PRO A 137 10.76 -15.72 3.57
C PRO A 137 9.49 -15.71 2.73
N CYS A 138 8.36 -15.40 3.32
CA CYS A 138 7.07 -15.38 2.60
C CYS A 138 7.02 -14.24 1.58
N THR A 139 7.59 -13.10 1.93
CA THR A 139 7.69 -11.93 1.05
C THR A 139 8.60 -12.23 -0.14
N VAL A 140 9.81 -12.75 0.11
CA VAL A 140 10.76 -13.07 -0.96
C VAL A 140 10.18 -14.14 -1.89
N HIS A 141 9.51 -15.16 -1.35
CA HIS A 141 8.83 -16.17 -2.15
C HIS A 141 7.69 -15.60 -3.01
N ALA A 142 6.83 -14.72 -2.43
CA ALA A 142 5.76 -14.08 -3.17
C ALA A 142 6.29 -13.21 -4.32
N LEU A 143 7.29 -12.36 -4.02
CA LEU A 143 7.91 -11.48 -5.02
C LEU A 143 8.58 -12.27 -6.14
N ARG A 144 9.28 -13.37 -5.83
CA ARG A 144 9.87 -14.28 -6.83
C ARG A 144 8.79 -14.91 -7.70
N THR A 145 7.74 -15.48 -7.12
CA THR A 145 6.62 -16.06 -7.86
C THR A 145 6.00 -15.06 -8.84
N LEU A 146 5.83 -13.81 -8.42
CA LEU A 146 5.31 -12.74 -9.26
C LEU A 146 6.31 -12.30 -10.35
N ALA A 147 7.60 -12.23 -10.02
CA ALA A 147 8.65 -11.90 -11.00
C ALA A 147 8.76 -12.97 -12.09
N ASP A 148 8.73 -14.25 -11.71
CA ASP A 148 8.75 -15.39 -12.64
C ASP A 148 7.52 -15.36 -13.58
N ALA A 149 6.36 -14.91 -13.07
CA ALA A 149 5.15 -14.72 -13.84
C ALA A 149 5.12 -13.40 -14.67
N LYS A 150 6.23 -12.65 -14.71
CA LYS A 150 6.34 -11.36 -15.43
C LYS A 150 5.33 -10.29 -14.94
N TYR A 151 4.90 -10.41 -13.70
CA TYR A 151 3.90 -9.52 -13.11
C TYR A 151 4.34 -8.06 -13.07
N TYR A 152 5.65 -7.82 -12.90
CA TYR A 152 6.25 -6.49 -12.80
C TYR A 152 6.73 -5.91 -14.12
N ASP A 153 6.73 -6.71 -15.21
CA ASP A 153 7.28 -6.27 -16.48
C ASP A 153 6.46 -5.11 -17.06
N ASP A 154 7.15 -4.08 -17.54
CA ASP A 154 6.57 -2.88 -18.14
C ASP A 154 5.61 -2.10 -17.23
N THR A 155 5.83 -2.12 -15.91
CA THR A 155 4.99 -1.42 -14.93
C THR A 155 5.57 -0.07 -14.51
N LEU A 156 4.70 0.82 -14.00
CA LEU A 156 5.10 2.14 -13.48
C LEU A 156 5.14 2.12 -11.95
N CYS A 157 6.11 2.84 -11.38
CA CYS A 157 6.01 3.25 -9.99
C CYS A 157 4.98 4.39 -9.92
N HIS A 158 3.92 4.18 -9.17
CA HIS A 158 2.72 5.03 -9.21
C HIS A 158 2.70 6.13 -8.15
N ARG A 159 3.60 6.06 -7.14
CA ARG A 159 3.65 7.05 -6.05
C ARG A 159 5.09 7.36 -5.67
N GLN A 160 5.36 8.63 -5.46
CA GLN A 160 6.58 9.14 -4.86
C GLN A 160 6.24 10.09 -3.72
N THR A 161 6.99 10.03 -2.61
CA THR A 161 6.93 11.06 -1.57
C THR A 161 8.22 11.86 -1.57
N GLY A 162 8.13 13.17 -1.35
CA GLY A 162 9.25 14.09 -1.50
C GLY A 162 9.96 14.50 -0.21
N GLY A 163 9.93 13.69 0.85
CA GLY A 163 10.45 14.13 2.15
C GLY A 163 9.67 15.36 2.69
N GLY A 164 10.34 16.34 3.26
CA GLY A 164 9.69 17.56 3.79
C GLY A 164 8.56 17.24 4.76
N GLU A 165 7.35 17.75 4.51
CA GLU A 165 6.16 17.49 5.35
C GLU A 165 5.73 16.03 5.39
N ALA A 166 6.11 15.20 4.40
CA ALA A 166 5.82 13.76 4.40
C ALA A 166 6.74 12.96 5.36
N GLY A 167 7.90 13.52 5.71
CA GLY A 167 8.88 12.88 6.60
C GLY A 167 9.58 11.66 6.01
N ILE A 168 9.03 11.09 4.93
CA ILE A 168 9.55 9.90 4.23
C ILE A 168 9.83 10.21 2.78
N SER A 169 10.85 9.56 2.22
CA SER A 169 11.28 9.70 0.82
C SER A 169 11.23 8.34 0.16
N VAL A 170 10.07 7.96 -0.39
CA VAL A 170 9.84 6.64 -0.96
C VAL A 170 9.37 6.71 -2.40
N LEU A 171 9.80 5.74 -3.21
CA LEU A 171 9.28 5.43 -4.54
C LEU A 171 8.50 4.11 -4.44
N GLN A 172 7.19 4.13 -4.61
CA GLN A 172 6.31 2.97 -4.49
C GLN A 172 5.93 2.41 -5.87
N CYS A 173 6.10 1.10 -6.00
CA CYS A 173 5.96 0.34 -7.24
C CYS A 173 5.18 -0.96 -6.99
N GLY A 174 5.07 -1.83 -8.01
CA GLY A 174 4.55 -3.18 -7.84
C GLY A 174 3.06 -3.34 -8.12
N ASP A 175 2.41 -2.30 -8.64
CA ASP A 175 1.06 -2.35 -9.17
C ASP A 175 1.09 -2.29 -10.71
N PRO A 176 0.72 -3.38 -11.43
CA PRO A 176 0.71 -3.39 -12.88
C PRO A 176 -0.27 -2.41 -13.52
N THR A 177 -1.29 -1.97 -12.78
CA THR A 177 -2.25 -0.99 -13.28
C THR A 177 -1.74 0.44 -13.21
N GLY A 178 -0.72 0.70 -12.40
CA GLY A 178 -0.17 2.04 -12.17
C GLY A 178 -1.09 2.99 -11.40
N THR A 179 -2.17 2.47 -10.81
CA THR A 179 -3.18 3.28 -10.08
C THR A 179 -2.96 3.32 -8.58
N GLY A 180 -2.16 2.40 -8.05
CA GLY A 180 -1.98 2.14 -6.62
C GLY A 180 -3.00 1.17 -6.02
N SER A 181 -3.97 0.69 -6.82
CA SER A 181 -5.05 -0.20 -6.37
C SER A 181 -4.91 -1.63 -6.88
N GLY A 182 -4.02 -1.89 -7.84
CA GLY A 182 -3.83 -3.23 -8.40
C GLY A 182 -3.15 -4.18 -7.41
N SER A 183 -3.62 -5.43 -7.38
CA SER A 183 -3.10 -6.49 -6.54
C SER A 183 -2.99 -7.82 -7.31
N PRO A 184 -2.23 -8.81 -6.81
CA PRO A 184 -2.17 -10.14 -7.42
C PRO A 184 -3.39 -11.00 -7.05
N GLY A 185 -4.43 -10.45 -6.39
CA GLY A 185 -5.61 -11.16 -5.93
C GLY A 185 -5.39 -11.98 -4.66
N TYR A 186 -4.27 -11.82 -3.97
CA TYR A 186 -3.99 -12.45 -2.68
C TYR A 186 -3.16 -11.55 -1.77
N GLY A 187 -3.24 -11.83 -0.48
CA GLY A 187 -2.43 -11.19 0.56
C GLY A 187 -1.77 -12.21 1.49
N TYR A 188 -0.80 -11.74 2.28
CA TYR A 188 -0.08 -12.54 3.27
C TYR A 188 0.39 -11.68 4.45
N GLY A 189 0.82 -12.37 5.51
CA GLY A 189 1.20 -11.75 6.79
C GLY A 189 2.44 -10.86 6.71
N TYR A 190 2.65 -10.10 7.78
CA TYR A 190 3.80 -9.22 7.95
C TYR A 190 4.98 -10.03 8.52
N GLU A 191 6.19 -9.68 8.10
CA GLU A 191 7.45 -10.28 8.52
C GLU A 191 8.46 -9.17 8.77
N ASN A 192 9.52 -9.46 9.54
CA ASN A 192 10.67 -8.56 9.71
C ASN A 192 10.28 -7.08 9.90
N THR A 193 9.38 -6.81 10.87
CA THR A 193 8.90 -5.45 11.16
C THR A 193 9.55 -4.83 12.39
N THR A 194 10.24 -5.63 13.22
CA THR A 194 10.81 -5.21 14.51
C THR A 194 12.33 -5.06 14.43
N GLY A 195 12.87 -3.98 14.98
CA GLY A 195 14.31 -3.74 15.02
C GLY A 195 14.93 -3.42 13.66
N VAL A 196 14.12 -3.02 12.69
CA VAL A 196 14.55 -2.63 11.34
C VAL A 196 14.64 -1.12 11.19
N THR A 197 15.46 -0.65 10.25
CA THR A 197 15.53 0.75 9.83
C THR A 197 15.01 0.89 8.41
N TYR A 198 14.59 2.11 8.06
CA TYR A 198 14.11 2.45 6.72
C TYR A 198 15.05 3.42 6.03
N ASP A 199 16.36 3.15 6.16
CA ASP A 199 17.41 3.97 5.58
C ASP A 199 17.37 3.95 4.04
N ARG A 200 18.09 4.89 3.43
CA ARG A 200 18.23 4.93 1.97
C ARG A 200 18.66 3.58 1.38
N GLY A 201 17.95 3.14 0.36
CA GLY A 201 18.16 1.87 -0.33
C GLY A 201 17.36 0.70 0.25
N VAL A 202 16.71 0.84 1.42
CA VAL A 202 15.89 -0.23 2.00
C VAL A 202 14.62 -0.41 1.17
N LEU A 203 14.26 -1.69 0.95
CA LEU A 203 13.02 -2.11 0.31
C LEU A 203 12.07 -2.67 1.36
N ALA A 204 10.82 -2.19 1.33
CA ALA A 204 9.78 -2.68 2.23
C ALA A 204 8.45 -2.85 1.50
N MET A 205 7.59 -3.76 2.00
CA MET A 205 6.27 -3.99 1.43
C MET A 205 5.32 -2.84 1.76
N ALA A 206 4.57 -2.40 0.76
CA ALA A 206 3.41 -1.56 0.99
C ALA A 206 2.20 -2.44 1.34
N HIS A 207 1.36 -1.96 2.26
CA HIS A 207 0.15 -2.65 2.70
C HIS A 207 -0.96 -1.67 3.05
N SER A 208 -2.18 -2.15 3.15
CA SER A 208 -3.34 -1.39 3.63
C SER A 208 -3.50 -1.51 5.16
N SER A 209 -4.55 -0.92 5.72
CA SER A 209 -4.89 -1.10 7.14
C SER A 209 -5.50 -2.47 7.47
N ALA A 210 -5.83 -3.28 6.47
CA ALA A 210 -6.34 -4.63 6.68
C ALA A 210 -5.22 -5.57 7.17
N PRO A 211 -5.51 -6.54 8.03
CA PRO A 211 -4.53 -7.53 8.44
C PRO A 211 -4.08 -8.39 7.25
N ASN A 212 -2.83 -8.85 7.28
CA ASN A 212 -2.27 -9.72 6.23
C ASN A 212 -2.39 -9.15 4.80
N SER A 213 -2.24 -7.83 4.65
CA SER A 213 -2.38 -7.13 3.39
C SER A 213 -1.07 -6.84 2.64
N ASN A 214 0.04 -7.46 3.04
CA ASN A 214 1.19 -7.57 2.14
C ASN A 214 0.75 -8.27 0.85
N SER A 215 1.22 -7.78 -0.30
CA SER A 215 0.74 -8.24 -1.59
C SER A 215 1.87 -8.15 -2.64
N SER A 216 1.71 -7.38 -3.71
CA SER A 216 2.73 -7.18 -4.74
C SER A 216 3.43 -5.82 -4.63
N GLN A 217 2.81 -4.85 -3.97
CA GLN A 217 3.33 -3.49 -3.94
C GLN A 217 4.43 -3.33 -2.89
N PHE A 218 5.49 -2.65 -3.27
CA PHE A 218 6.63 -2.36 -2.43
C PHE A 218 7.10 -0.92 -2.63
N PHE A 219 7.89 -0.42 -1.69
CA PHE A 219 8.55 0.87 -1.83
C PHE A 219 10.06 0.77 -1.59
N ILE A 220 10.78 1.70 -2.17
CA ILE A 220 12.21 1.88 -2.03
C ILE A 220 12.46 3.23 -1.36
N ASN A 221 13.15 3.24 -0.23
CA ASN A 221 13.56 4.49 0.40
C ASN A 221 14.72 5.11 -0.40
N TYR A 222 14.46 6.22 -1.08
CA TYR A 222 15.51 6.89 -1.87
C TYR A 222 16.33 7.92 -1.07
N ALA A 223 15.86 8.28 0.14
CA ALA A 223 16.62 9.02 1.14
C ALA A 223 16.27 8.50 2.55
N ASN A 224 17.11 8.85 3.54
CA ASN A 224 16.81 8.56 4.93
C ASN A 224 15.55 9.33 5.36
N PRO A 225 14.63 8.71 6.12
CA PRO A 225 13.48 9.41 6.68
C PRO A 225 13.91 10.44 7.72
N THR A 226 13.06 11.44 7.98
CA THR A 226 13.19 12.27 9.20
C THR A 226 12.95 11.43 10.44
N GLN A 227 13.20 11.96 11.63
CA GLN A 227 12.90 11.26 12.88
C GLN A 227 11.43 10.91 12.99
N GLU A 228 10.52 11.84 12.63
CA GLU A 228 9.08 11.63 12.62
C GLU A 228 8.67 10.60 11.56
N GLY A 229 9.28 10.66 10.37
CA GLY A 229 9.06 9.69 9.29
C GLY A 229 9.53 8.29 9.68
N ALA A 230 10.67 8.16 10.33
CA ALA A 230 11.17 6.88 10.84
C ALA A 230 10.22 6.31 11.90
N ALA A 231 9.72 7.15 12.82
CA ALA A 231 8.74 6.75 13.82
C ALA A 231 7.41 6.31 13.19
N ALA A 232 6.96 6.97 12.12
CA ALA A 232 5.74 6.61 11.40
C ALA A 232 5.87 5.27 10.64
N LEU A 233 7.08 4.89 10.22
CA LEU A 233 7.34 3.61 9.55
C LEU A 233 7.60 2.47 10.55
N ALA A 234 8.04 2.80 11.78
CA ALA A 234 8.53 1.82 12.75
C ALA A 234 7.48 0.74 13.08
N GLY A 235 7.87 -0.52 12.96
CA GLY A 235 7.04 -1.68 13.31
C GLY A 235 5.88 -1.96 12.34
N GLY A 236 5.71 -1.15 11.27
CA GLY A 236 4.55 -1.25 10.39
C GLY A 236 4.80 -2.03 9.10
N TYR A 237 6.00 -1.97 8.53
CA TYR A 237 6.24 -2.46 7.18
C TYR A 237 7.28 -3.58 7.14
N THR A 238 7.00 -4.63 6.37
CA THR A 238 7.95 -5.75 6.16
C THR A 238 9.16 -5.27 5.37
N VAL A 239 10.32 -5.18 6.02
CA VAL A 239 11.60 -4.95 5.34
C VAL A 239 12.08 -6.28 4.77
N PHE A 240 12.31 -6.33 3.46
CA PHE A 240 12.68 -7.56 2.78
C PHE A 240 14.01 -7.50 2.02
N GLY A 241 14.65 -6.32 1.95
CA GLY A 241 15.95 -6.21 1.28
C GLY A 241 16.53 -4.82 1.27
N LYS A 242 17.68 -4.68 0.65
CA LYS A 242 18.40 -3.42 0.49
C LYS A 242 19.13 -3.36 -0.85
N ILE A 243 19.06 -2.22 -1.53
CA ILE A 243 19.81 -1.97 -2.76
C ILE A 243 21.30 -1.94 -2.43
N THR A 244 22.07 -2.74 -3.14
CA THR A 244 23.54 -2.87 -3.03
C THR A 244 24.25 -2.24 -4.21
N LYS A 245 23.57 -2.14 -5.39
CA LYS A 245 24.12 -1.50 -6.59
C LYS A 245 23.05 -0.68 -7.30
N GLY A 246 23.42 0.43 -7.93
CA GLY A 246 22.51 1.25 -8.73
C GLY A 246 21.71 2.29 -7.93
N LEU A 247 22.19 2.74 -6.77
CA LEU A 247 21.56 3.84 -6.04
C LEU A 247 21.53 5.16 -6.86
N ASP A 248 22.46 5.34 -7.80
CA ASP A 248 22.43 6.45 -8.76
C ASP A 248 21.28 6.35 -9.76
N VAL A 249 20.86 5.12 -10.10
CA VAL A 249 19.66 4.89 -10.92
C VAL A 249 18.41 5.31 -10.15
N LEU A 250 18.33 4.95 -8.87
CA LEU A 250 17.22 5.38 -8.00
C LEU A 250 17.17 6.91 -7.92
N ASP A 251 18.32 7.59 -7.78
CA ASP A 251 18.38 9.05 -7.79
C ASP A 251 17.88 9.64 -9.11
N LYS A 252 18.25 9.06 -10.26
CA LYS A 252 17.76 9.52 -11.57
C LYS A 252 16.24 9.39 -11.68
N LEU A 253 15.66 8.29 -11.21
CA LEU A 253 14.20 8.05 -11.23
C LEU A 253 13.45 9.03 -10.33
N THR A 254 14.02 9.40 -9.18
CA THR A 254 13.34 10.21 -8.16
C THR A 254 13.65 11.70 -8.22
N LYS A 255 14.75 12.11 -8.90
CA LYS A 255 15.20 13.50 -9.02
C LYS A 255 14.13 14.48 -9.53
N PRO A 256 13.27 14.11 -10.52
CA PRO A 256 12.22 15.01 -10.98
C PRO A 256 11.18 15.35 -9.92
N GLY A 257 11.10 14.57 -8.85
CA GLY A 257 10.19 14.78 -7.73
C GLY A 257 8.77 14.33 -8.03
N VAL A 258 7.82 14.89 -7.29
CA VAL A 258 6.40 14.59 -7.38
C VAL A 258 5.73 15.51 -8.40
N GLN A 259 4.81 14.99 -9.19
CA GLN A 259 4.05 15.75 -10.18
C GLN A 259 3.34 16.94 -9.53
N GLY A 260 3.48 18.10 -10.14
CA GLY A 260 2.93 19.35 -9.60
C GLY A 260 3.67 19.90 -8.39
N GLY A 261 4.85 19.38 -8.02
CA GLY A 261 5.70 19.89 -6.93
C GLY A 261 5.15 19.64 -5.53
N GLY A 262 4.24 18.67 -5.39
CA GLY A 262 3.71 18.24 -4.08
C GLY A 262 4.71 17.39 -3.28
N SER A 263 4.38 17.09 -2.03
CA SER A 263 5.16 16.19 -1.16
C SER A 263 4.76 14.72 -1.28
N ASP A 264 3.63 14.41 -1.94
CA ASP A 264 3.10 13.05 -2.15
C ASP A 264 2.23 13.01 -3.41
N GLY A 265 2.46 12.05 -4.29
CA GLY A 265 1.69 11.87 -5.52
C GLY A 265 2.42 11.03 -6.55
N ALA A 266 1.97 11.08 -7.81
CA ALA A 266 2.65 10.42 -8.90
C ALA A 266 4.05 11.02 -9.13
N PRO A 267 5.07 10.23 -9.51
CA PRO A 267 6.37 10.75 -9.94
C PRO A 267 6.21 11.75 -11.11
N ALA A 268 6.98 12.83 -11.09
CA ALA A 268 6.94 13.86 -12.14
C ALA A 268 7.47 13.34 -13.48
N SER A 269 8.35 12.34 -13.48
CA SER A 269 8.73 11.55 -14.65
C SER A 269 8.28 10.11 -14.49
N LYS A 270 8.07 9.42 -15.61
CA LYS A 270 7.71 8.01 -15.59
C LYS A 270 8.90 7.20 -15.04
N ALA A 271 8.75 6.68 -13.83
CA ALA A 271 9.69 5.70 -13.27
C ALA A 271 9.19 4.30 -13.68
N LYS A 272 9.73 3.77 -14.78
CA LYS A 272 9.25 2.52 -15.38
C LYS A 272 10.16 1.35 -15.03
N ILE A 273 9.57 0.30 -14.48
CA ILE A 273 10.21 -1.01 -14.33
C ILE A 273 10.00 -1.77 -15.65
N LEU A 274 11.08 -2.16 -16.30
CA LEU A 274 11.07 -2.99 -17.51
C LEU A 274 10.96 -4.47 -17.15
N SER A 275 11.65 -4.90 -16.08
CA SER A 275 11.55 -6.25 -15.54
C SER A 275 12.08 -6.32 -14.11
N ILE A 276 11.63 -7.35 -13.38
CA ILE A 276 12.23 -7.79 -12.12
C ILE A 276 12.62 -9.27 -12.27
N ALA A 277 13.84 -9.61 -11.86
CA ALA A 277 14.31 -10.98 -11.74
C ALA A 277 14.81 -11.22 -10.31
N ILE A 278 14.46 -12.38 -9.72
CA ILE A 278 14.94 -12.78 -8.39
C ILE A 278 15.64 -14.14 -8.54
N SER A 279 16.95 -14.14 -8.30
CA SER A 279 17.76 -15.36 -8.18
C SER A 279 17.93 -15.70 -6.71
N GLN A 280 17.73 -16.96 -6.36
CA GLN A 280 18.15 -17.52 -5.07
C GLN A 280 19.43 -18.30 -5.24
N GLY A 281 20.37 -18.06 -4.32
CA GLY A 281 21.74 -18.46 -4.44
C GLY A 281 21.95 -19.95 -4.59
N GLY A 282 23.01 -20.29 -5.28
CA GLY A 282 23.58 -21.61 -5.27
C GLY A 282 24.51 -21.80 -4.10
#